data_7d422b0edbb995cf5e04c613eac02c16
#
_entry.id   7d422b0edbb995cf5e04c613eac02c16
#
_cell.length_a   1.000
_cell.length_b   1.000
_cell.length_c   1.000
_cell.angle_alpha   90.00
_cell.angle_beta   90.00
_cell.angle_gamma   90.00
#
_symmetry.space_group_name_H-M   'P 1'
#
loop_
_entity.id
_entity.type
_entity.pdbx_description
1 polymer ?
#
loop_
_entity_poly.entity_id
_entity_poly.type
_entity_poly.pdbx_seq_one_letter_code
_entity_poly.pdbx_strand_id
1 'polypeptide(L)'
;MVSLTGFSLVGGPAYNDSPAAVATLTALDVPYIAAHPLEFQTLGQWAQAGQGFGPIETTMLIALPEIDGATNPTVFAGRHSLDGCQGCHHMCKGSDDSRAMSACPERITSLAEKTHRLAKLHRAKNADKKIGIVLFGFPPNAGAAGTAAYLSVFESLHNTLNAMKADGYTLDVPATVQDLREAVLGGNAAYHGQPANVAAYIDADTIVRNTPPLKAIEAVWGPAPGKVQSDGRNVFVLGKQFGNIFVGVRHQRPWNSLA
;
A
#
# COMPACT_ATOMS: atom_id res chain seq x y z
N MET A 1 -10.23 1.42 -15.46
CA MET A 1 -9.84 2.41 -16.52
C MET A 1 -8.44 2.91 -16.23
N VAL A 2 -7.60 3.10 -17.26
CA VAL A 2 -6.29 3.75 -17.15
C VAL A 2 -6.27 4.96 -18.08
N SER A 3 -6.11 6.16 -17.51
CA SER A 3 -5.87 7.38 -18.30
C SER A 3 -4.35 7.57 -18.45
N LEU A 4 -3.90 7.78 -19.66
CA LEU A 4 -2.49 8.05 -19.98
C LEU A 4 -2.23 9.53 -20.29
N THR A 5 -3.27 10.38 -20.17
CA THR A 5 -3.17 11.80 -20.51
C THR A 5 -2.49 12.63 -19.45
N GLY A 6 -2.44 12.14 -18.22
CA GLY A 6 -1.90 12.88 -17.07
C GLY A 6 -2.78 14.07 -16.64
N PHE A 7 -4.02 14.17 -17.13
CA PHE A 7 -4.94 15.26 -16.82
C PHE A 7 -6.22 14.77 -16.18
N SER A 8 -6.90 15.71 -15.50
CA SER A 8 -8.23 15.57 -14.95
C SER A 8 -9.25 15.17 -16.00
N LEU A 9 -10.19 14.28 -15.65
CA LEU A 9 -11.36 13.94 -16.48
C LEU A 9 -12.42 15.03 -16.45
N VAL A 10 -12.47 15.82 -15.39
CA VAL A 10 -13.47 16.87 -15.19
C VAL A 10 -13.24 18.04 -16.16
N GLY A 11 -12.00 18.23 -16.57
CA GLY A 11 -11.58 19.32 -17.45
C GLY A 11 -10.60 20.28 -16.76
N GLY A 12 -10.36 21.41 -17.37
CA GLY A 12 -9.41 22.42 -16.91
C GLY A 12 -10.10 23.70 -16.42
N PRO A 13 -9.29 24.75 -16.12
CA PRO A 13 -9.82 26.00 -15.58
C PRO A 13 -10.80 26.75 -16.49
N ALA A 14 -10.71 26.52 -17.80
CA ALA A 14 -11.56 27.18 -18.79
C ALA A 14 -12.94 26.54 -18.95
N TYR A 15 -13.02 25.23 -18.76
CA TYR A 15 -14.26 24.47 -18.87
C TYR A 15 -14.14 23.19 -18.03
N ASN A 16 -15.15 22.89 -17.22
CA ASN A 16 -15.25 21.63 -16.51
C ASN A 16 -16.70 21.13 -16.55
N ASP A 17 -16.85 19.81 -16.52
CA ASP A 17 -18.15 19.14 -16.46
C ASP A 17 -18.11 18.00 -15.46
N SER A 18 -18.15 18.36 -14.19
CA SER A 18 -18.16 17.38 -13.09
C SER A 18 -19.34 16.40 -13.16
N PRO A 19 -20.58 16.82 -13.47
CA PRO A 19 -21.70 15.90 -13.62
C PRO A 19 -21.47 14.83 -14.69
N ALA A 20 -20.95 15.20 -15.87
CA ALA A 20 -20.65 14.26 -16.95
C ALA A 20 -19.53 13.29 -16.56
N ALA A 21 -18.48 13.77 -15.88
CA ALA A 21 -17.39 12.93 -15.38
C ALA A 21 -17.90 11.91 -14.35
N VAL A 22 -18.70 12.34 -13.37
CA VAL A 22 -19.33 11.47 -12.36
C VAL A 22 -20.23 10.42 -13.03
N ALA A 23 -21.10 10.84 -13.98
CA ALA A 23 -21.95 9.90 -14.70
C ALA A 23 -21.15 8.85 -15.47
N THR A 24 -20.06 9.25 -16.13
CA THR A 24 -19.18 8.35 -16.87
C THR A 24 -18.47 7.35 -15.94
N LEU A 25 -17.85 7.83 -14.85
CA LEU A 25 -17.14 6.98 -13.90
C LEU A 25 -18.07 6.01 -13.19
N THR A 26 -19.27 6.47 -12.81
CA THR A 26 -20.32 5.64 -12.20
C THR A 26 -20.79 4.54 -13.17
N ALA A 27 -21.03 4.88 -14.43
CA ALA A 27 -21.43 3.92 -15.45
C ALA A 27 -20.35 2.86 -15.75
N LEU A 28 -19.08 3.24 -15.67
CA LEU A 28 -17.96 2.32 -15.88
C LEU A 28 -17.78 1.36 -14.69
N ASP A 29 -18.06 1.80 -13.47
CA ASP A 29 -17.93 1.01 -12.22
C ASP A 29 -16.60 0.23 -12.16
N VAL A 30 -15.49 0.89 -12.45
CA VAL A 30 -14.15 0.29 -12.43
C VAL A 30 -13.15 1.25 -11.78
N PRO A 31 -12.06 0.72 -11.16
CA PRO A 31 -10.99 1.58 -10.66
C PRO A 31 -10.46 2.52 -11.75
N TYR A 32 -10.28 3.78 -11.41
CA TYR A 32 -9.69 4.79 -12.28
C TYR A 32 -8.24 5.06 -11.87
N ILE A 33 -7.29 4.76 -12.76
CA ILE A 33 -5.86 4.99 -12.56
C ILE A 33 -5.44 6.16 -13.44
N ALA A 34 -4.83 7.19 -12.84
CA ALA A 34 -4.14 8.25 -13.59
C ALA A 34 -2.66 7.88 -13.76
N ALA A 35 -2.24 7.69 -15.01
CA ALA A 35 -0.86 7.44 -15.36
C ALA A 35 -0.27 8.66 -16.08
N HIS A 36 0.99 9.01 -15.74
CA HIS A 36 1.58 10.28 -16.12
C HIS A 36 2.88 10.10 -16.89
N PRO A 37 3.09 10.81 -17.97
CA PRO A 37 4.42 11.07 -18.50
C PRO A 37 5.11 12.19 -17.71
N LEU A 38 6.42 12.12 -17.53
CA LEU A 38 7.21 13.20 -16.94
C LEU A 38 7.59 14.23 -17.99
N GLU A 39 7.12 15.48 -17.84
CA GLU A 39 7.39 16.57 -18.76
C GLU A 39 8.33 17.63 -18.18
N PHE A 40 8.28 17.86 -16.86
CA PHE A 40 9.07 18.89 -16.18
C PHE A 40 10.48 18.44 -15.80
N GLN A 41 10.66 17.14 -15.64
CA GLN A 41 11.96 16.52 -15.36
C GLN A 41 12.16 15.29 -16.27
N THR A 42 13.41 14.86 -16.42
CA THR A 42 13.69 13.61 -17.15
C THR A 42 13.50 12.39 -16.25
N LEU A 43 13.32 11.21 -16.88
CA LEU A 43 13.27 9.93 -16.16
C LEU A 43 14.51 9.71 -15.28
N GLY A 44 15.70 10.11 -15.76
CA GLY A 44 16.94 10.00 -15.00
C GLY A 44 16.98 10.92 -13.78
N GLN A 45 16.54 12.18 -13.92
CA GLN A 45 16.44 13.12 -12.81
C GLN A 45 15.45 12.62 -11.77
N TRP A 46 14.26 12.21 -12.19
CA TRP A 46 13.25 11.66 -11.30
C TRP A 46 13.72 10.41 -10.53
N ALA A 47 14.42 9.50 -11.21
CA ALA A 47 14.95 8.29 -10.59
C ALA A 47 16.00 8.57 -9.51
N GLN A 48 16.72 9.69 -9.62
CA GLN A 48 17.73 10.11 -8.65
C GLN A 48 17.16 11.04 -7.57
N ALA A 49 15.99 11.63 -7.81
CA ALA A 49 15.36 12.57 -6.88
C ALA A 49 14.81 11.85 -5.64
N GLY A 50 15.43 12.05 -4.48
CA GLY A 50 14.95 11.47 -3.22
C GLY A 50 13.55 11.94 -2.80
N GLN A 51 13.07 13.06 -3.35
CA GLN A 51 11.76 13.65 -3.08
C GLN A 51 10.69 13.25 -4.13
N GLY A 52 11.08 12.59 -5.22
CA GLY A 52 10.17 12.23 -6.31
C GLY A 52 9.71 13.44 -7.12
N PHE A 53 8.43 13.81 -7.03
CA PHE A 53 7.86 14.94 -7.76
C PHE A 53 8.13 16.27 -7.07
N GLY A 54 8.32 17.33 -7.88
CA GLY A 54 8.26 18.71 -7.42
C GLY A 54 6.82 19.14 -7.05
N PRO A 55 6.66 20.30 -6.37
CA PRO A 55 5.33 20.76 -5.94
C PRO A 55 4.32 20.93 -7.09
N ILE A 56 4.75 21.45 -8.23
CA ILE A 56 3.90 21.66 -9.42
C ILE A 56 3.47 20.30 -9.98
N GLU A 57 4.40 19.36 -10.15
CA GLU A 57 4.09 18.02 -10.64
C GLU A 57 3.14 17.29 -9.68
N THR A 58 3.39 17.37 -8.38
CA THR A 58 2.50 16.77 -7.36
C THR A 58 1.08 17.33 -7.47
N THR A 59 0.94 18.65 -7.62
CA THR A 59 -0.38 19.27 -7.74
C THR A 59 -1.08 18.84 -9.02
N MET A 60 -0.40 18.92 -10.17
CA MET A 60 -1.03 18.69 -11.47
C MET A 60 -1.25 17.20 -11.76
N LEU A 61 -0.28 16.36 -11.43
CA LEU A 61 -0.28 14.95 -11.83
C LEU A 61 -0.87 14.01 -10.77
N ILE A 62 -0.96 14.46 -9.52
CA ILE A 62 -1.50 13.64 -8.43
C ILE A 62 -2.74 14.27 -7.84
N ALA A 63 -2.62 15.47 -7.23
CA ALA A 63 -3.70 16.04 -6.44
C ALA A 63 -4.96 16.33 -7.25
N LEU A 64 -4.83 16.95 -8.43
CA LEU A 64 -5.99 17.23 -9.28
C LEU A 64 -6.68 15.95 -9.78
N PRO A 65 -5.99 14.95 -10.34
CA PRO A 65 -6.62 13.68 -10.69
C PRO A 65 -7.25 12.92 -9.51
N GLU A 66 -6.66 13.00 -8.31
CA GLU A 66 -7.24 12.37 -7.11
C GLU A 66 -8.56 13.03 -6.68
N ILE A 67 -8.66 14.36 -6.79
CA ILE A 67 -9.93 15.08 -6.56
C ILE A 67 -11.01 14.61 -7.54
N ASP A 68 -10.63 14.24 -8.75
CA ASP A 68 -11.52 13.70 -9.78
C ASP A 68 -11.81 12.20 -9.64
N GLY A 69 -11.35 11.57 -8.55
CA GLY A 69 -11.58 10.16 -8.28
C GLY A 69 -10.52 9.21 -8.83
N ALA A 70 -9.41 9.72 -9.37
CA ALA A 70 -8.30 8.87 -9.78
C ALA A 70 -7.58 8.29 -8.55
N THR A 71 -7.10 7.06 -8.70
CA THR A 71 -6.32 6.35 -7.69
C THR A 71 -5.00 5.87 -8.28
N ASN A 72 -4.07 5.48 -7.42
CA ASN A 72 -2.83 4.82 -7.84
C ASN A 72 -2.02 5.62 -8.88
N PRO A 73 -1.68 6.90 -8.65
CA PRO A 73 -0.90 7.68 -9.59
C PRO A 73 0.39 6.96 -9.96
N THR A 74 0.68 6.86 -11.26
CA THR A 74 1.80 6.04 -11.74
C THR A 74 2.51 6.73 -12.89
N VAL A 75 3.81 6.97 -12.75
CA VAL A 75 4.66 7.37 -13.88
C VAL A 75 4.84 6.17 -14.81
N PHE A 76 4.66 6.36 -16.11
CA PHE A 76 4.86 5.29 -17.11
C PHE A 76 5.84 5.67 -18.22
N ALA A 77 6.07 6.96 -18.44
CA ALA A 77 6.91 7.50 -19.49
C ALA A 77 7.55 8.82 -19.03
N GLY A 78 8.45 9.37 -19.82
CA GLY A 78 9.02 10.67 -19.59
C GLY A 78 10.07 11.05 -20.61
N ARG A 79 10.61 12.27 -20.50
CA ARG A 79 11.72 12.72 -21.33
C ARG A 79 13.00 11.96 -20.95
N HIS A 80 13.81 11.67 -21.98
CA HIS A 80 15.15 11.16 -21.74
C HIS A 80 16.09 12.25 -21.26
N SER A 81 17.06 11.88 -20.42
CA SER A 81 18.27 12.66 -20.21
C SER A 81 19.32 12.29 -21.27
N LEU A 82 20.31 13.16 -21.46
CA LEU A 82 21.45 12.85 -22.37
C LEU A 82 22.14 11.54 -21.98
N ASP A 83 22.31 11.30 -20.69
CA ASP A 83 22.98 10.12 -20.16
C ASP A 83 22.07 8.89 -19.96
N GLY A 84 20.78 9.02 -20.36
CA GLY A 84 19.76 8.00 -20.12
C GLY A 84 19.28 7.93 -18.68
N CYS A 85 18.68 6.79 -18.31
CA CYS A 85 18.18 6.52 -16.97
C CYS A 85 18.77 5.21 -16.46
N GLN A 86 19.37 5.24 -15.27
CA GLN A 86 19.97 4.09 -14.59
C GLN A 86 19.22 3.75 -13.28
N GLY A 87 17.99 4.25 -13.12
CA GLY A 87 17.18 4.06 -11.92
C GLY A 87 16.64 2.63 -11.74
N CYS A 88 16.80 1.77 -12.74
CA CYS A 88 16.39 0.36 -12.70
C CYS A 88 17.31 -0.53 -13.52
N HIS A 89 17.04 -1.83 -13.57
CA HIS A 89 17.87 -2.81 -14.30
C HIS A 89 17.85 -2.67 -15.83
N HIS A 90 16.93 -1.88 -16.39
CA HIS A 90 16.80 -1.71 -17.84
C HIS A 90 17.85 -0.80 -18.47
N MET A 91 18.50 0.07 -17.69
CA MET A 91 19.57 0.94 -18.14
C MET A 91 19.21 1.67 -19.47
N CYS A 92 18.13 2.45 -19.44
CA CYS A 92 17.62 3.12 -20.63
C CYS A 92 18.66 4.09 -21.21
N LYS A 93 18.84 4.04 -22.53
CA LYS A 93 19.79 4.90 -23.25
C LYS A 93 19.37 6.36 -23.22
N GLY A 94 20.34 7.25 -23.29
CA GLY A 94 20.11 8.69 -23.44
C GLY A 94 19.62 9.05 -24.84
N SER A 95 19.20 10.29 -24.98
CA SER A 95 18.80 10.88 -26.26
C SER A 95 19.27 12.33 -26.35
N ASP A 96 19.82 12.71 -27.50
CA ASP A 96 20.21 14.09 -27.78
C ASP A 96 18.98 15.01 -28.02
N ASP A 97 17.83 14.43 -28.30
CA ASP A 97 16.56 15.18 -28.39
C ASP A 97 15.96 15.37 -27.00
N SER A 98 16.11 16.55 -26.42
CA SER A 98 15.57 16.92 -25.11
C SER A 98 14.03 16.89 -25.02
N ARG A 99 13.35 16.77 -26.16
CA ARG A 99 11.88 16.66 -26.28
C ARG A 99 11.41 15.23 -26.50
N ALA A 100 12.33 14.30 -26.76
CA ALA A 100 11.99 12.91 -26.98
C ALA A 100 11.35 12.31 -25.72
N MET A 101 10.11 11.85 -25.87
CA MET A 101 9.38 11.11 -24.84
C MET A 101 9.51 9.63 -25.08
N SER A 102 9.71 8.88 -24.04
CA SER A 102 9.83 7.42 -24.14
C SER A 102 9.17 6.74 -22.97
N ALA A 103 8.66 5.56 -23.24
CA ALA A 103 8.11 4.68 -22.23
C ALA A 103 9.22 4.14 -21.32
N CYS A 104 8.95 4.05 -20.02
CA CYS A 104 9.83 3.38 -19.06
C CYS A 104 9.42 1.91 -18.93
N PRO A 105 10.22 0.94 -19.38
CA PRO A 105 9.83 -0.48 -19.40
C PRO A 105 9.46 -1.00 -18.01
N GLU A 106 10.23 -0.66 -16.98
CA GLU A 106 9.95 -1.07 -15.59
C GLU A 106 8.62 -0.52 -15.09
N ARG A 107 8.36 0.78 -15.35
CA ARG A 107 7.14 1.44 -14.89
C ARG A 107 5.89 0.96 -15.64
N ILE A 108 6.02 0.66 -16.94
CA ILE A 108 4.94 0.04 -17.72
C ILE A 108 4.61 -1.34 -17.20
N THR A 109 5.61 -2.16 -16.89
CA THR A 109 5.38 -3.48 -16.28
C THR A 109 4.64 -3.33 -14.96
N SER A 110 5.07 -2.42 -14.10
CA SER A 110 4.41 -2.13 -12.82
C SER A 110 2.96 -1.66 -13.00
N LEU A 111 2.70 -0.79 -13.97
CA LEU A 111 1.35 -0.30 -14.29
C LEU A 111 0.46 -1.44 -14.79
N ALA A 112 0.97 -2.27 -15.69
CA ALA A 112 0.25 -3.41 -16.26
C ALA A 112 -0.11 -4.45 -15.19
N GLU A 113 0.85 -4.81 -14.32
CA GLU A 113 0.61 -5.72 -13.20
C GLU A 113 -0.41 -5.17 -12.20
N LYS A 114 -0.30 -3.89 -11.84
CA LYS A 114 -1.25 -3.23 -10.95
C LYS A 114 -2.66 -3.25 -11.53
N THR A 115 -2.80 -2.88 -12.81
CA THR A 115 -4.06 -2.89 -13.54
C THR A 115 -4.66 -4.30 -13.60
N HIS A 116 -3.84 -5.31 -13.90
CA HIS A 116 -4.25 -6.71 -13.90
C HIS A 116 -4.79 -7.16 -12.54
N ARG A 117 -4.06 -6.85 -11.46
CA ARG A 117 -4.47 -7.22 -10.08
C ARG A 117 -5.78 -6.54 -9.69
N LEU A 118 -5.97 -5.27 -10.01
CA LEU A 118 -7.23 -4.55 -9.75
C LEU A 118 -8.39 -5.12 -10.55
N ALA A 119 -8.19 -5.42 -11.83
CA ALA A 119 -9.21 -6.05 -12.66
C ALA A 119 -9.58 -7.46 -12.16
N LYS A 120 -8.60 -8.24 -11.69
CA LYS A 120 -8.83 -9.55 -11.07
C LYS A 120 -9.63 -9.41 -9.76
N LEU A 121 -9.25 -8.45 -8.91
CA LEU A 121 -9.94 -8.17 -7.65
C LEU A 121 -11.40 -7.76 -7.88
N HIS A 122 -11.65 -6.87 -8.86
CA HIS A 122 -13.00 -6.42 -9.21
C HIS A 122 -13.90 -7.59 -9.65
N ARG A 123 -13.36 -8.55 -10.41
CA ARG A 123 -14.09 -9.72 -10.90
C ARG A 123 -14.22 -10.86 -9.89
N ALA A 124 -13.43 -10.84 -8.82
CA ALA A 124 -13.45 -11.89 -7.80
C ALA A 124 -14.75 -11.85 -6.99
N LYS A 125 -15.32 -13.01 -6.70
CA LYS A 125 -16.43 -13.14 -5.76
C LYS A 125 -15.95 -12.78 -4.34
N ASN A 126 -16.81 -12.20 -3.53
CA ASN A 126 -16.47 -11.84 -2.16
C ASN A 126 -15.97 -13.03 -1.34
N ALA A 127 -16.55 -14.21 -1.56
CA ALA A 127 -16.13 -15.44 -0.88
C ALA A 127 -14.66 -15.85 -1.15
N ASP A 128 -14.10 -15.46 -2.31
CA ASP A 128 -12.74 -15.83 -2.72
C ASP A 128 -11.71 -14.76 -2.36
N LYS A 129 -12.16 -13.57 -1.96
CA LYS A 129 -11.27 -12.46 -1.60
C LYS A 129 -10.57 -12.72 -0.28
N LYS A 130 -9.25 -12.47 -0.23
CA LYS A 130 -8.43 -12.51 0.98
C LYS A 130 -8.08 -11.08 1.39
N ILE A 131 -8.37 -10.72 2.63
CA ILE A 131 -8.23 -9.36 3.12
C ILE A 131 -7.36 -9.34 4.37
N GLY A 132 -6.43 -8.37 4.42
CA GLY A 132 -5.67 -8.04 5.62
C GLY A 132 -6.16 -6.70 6.19
N ILE A 133 -6.55 -6.71 7.45
CA ILE A 133 -6.88 -5.51 8.22
C ILE A 133 -5.76 -5.33 9.24
N VAL A 134 -5.10 -4.18 9.26
CA VAL A 134 -3.99 -3.90 10.18
C VAL A 134 -4.43 -2.88 11.22
N LEU A 135 -4.40 -3.28 12.48
CA LEU A 135 -4.65 -2.40 13.62
C LEU A 135 -3.34 -1.71 14.01
N PHE A 136 -3.39 -0.40 14.07
CA PHE A 136 -2.29 0.42 14.58
C PHE A 136 -2.51 0.72 16.06
N GLY A 137 -1.44 0.66 16.86
CA GLY A 137 -1.45 1.13 18.24
C GLY A 137 -0.98 2.58 18.30
N PHE A 138 -1.82 3.49 18.83
CA PHE A 138 -1.42 4.86 19.09
C PHE A 138 -2.06 5.35 20.41
N PRO A 139 -1.31 5.92 21.35
CA PRO A 139 0.16 6.07 21.37
C PRO A 139 0.91 4.71 21.46
N PRO A 140 2.23 4.68 21.12
CA PRO A 140 2.99 3.44 21.00
C PRO A 140 3.36 2.85 22.40
N ASN A 141 2.39 2.34 23.10
CA ASN A 141 2.57 1.61 24.35
C ASN A 141 1.83 0.26 24.32
N ALA A 142 2.20 -0.67 25.18
CA ALA A 142 1.67 -2.04 25.19
C ALA A 142 0.14 -2.13 25.37
N GLY A 143 -0.49 -1.10 25.98
CA GLY A 143 -1.93 -1.05 26.19
C GLY A 143 -2.70 -0.39 25.05
N ALA A 144 -2.03 0.17 24.04
CA ALA A 144 -2.65 1.00 23.03
C ALA A 144 -2.97 0.26 21.71
N ALA A 145 -2.77 -1.06 21.64
CA ALA A 145 -3.13 -1.83 20.46
C ALA A 145 -4.63 -1.70 20.14
N GLY A 146 -4.95 -1.24 18.93
CA GLY A 146 -6.32 -1.02 18.53
C GLY A 146 -6.98 0.21 19.18
N THR A 147 -6.22 1.23 19.58
CA THR A 147 -6.77 2.52 20.01
C THR A 147 -6.66 3.56 18.91
N ALA A 148 -7.70 4.37 18.78
CA ALA A 148 -7.69 5.57 17.96
C ALA A 148 -8.54 6.64 18.67
N ALA A 149 -8.17 7.91 18.56
CA ALA A 149 -8.90 8.98 19.20
C ALA A 149 -10.39 8.95 18.77
N TYR A 150 -11.29 8.92 19.75
CA TYR A 150 -12.75 8.94 19.54
C TYR A 150 -13.35 7.75 18.75
N LEU A 151 -12.58 6.70 18.47
CA LEU A 151 -13.06 5.51 17.78
C LEU A 151 -13.01 4.29 18.69
N SER A 152 -14.14 3.60 18.84
CA SER A 152 -14.20 2.25 19.43
C SER A 152 -13.71 1.23 18.38
N VAL A 153 -12.40 1.00 18.35
CA VAL A 153 -11.76 0.23 17.26
C VAL A 153 -12.27 -1.19 17.17
N PHE A 154 -12.37 -1.92 18.29
CA PHE A 154 -12.84 -3.31 18.27
C PHE A 154 -14.35 -3.42 17.97
N GLU A 155 -15.17 -2.47 18.40
CA GLU A 155 -16.59 -2.42 18.04
C GLU A 155 -16.74 -2.13 16.53
N SER A 156 -16.02 -1.14 16.01
CA SER A 156 -16.01 -0.82 14.58
C SER A 156 -15.52 -1.99 13.75
N LEU A 157 -14.48 -2.69 14.20
CA LEU A 157 -13.96 -3.89 13.54
C LEU A 157 -15.01 -5.01 13.55
N HIS A 158 -15.65 -5.28 14.69
CA HIS A 158 -16.68 -6.31 14.82
C HIS A 158 -17.86 -6.03 13.89
N ASN A 159 -18.33 -4.78 13.84
CA ASN A 159 -19.38 -4.36 12.92
C ASN A 159 -18.97 -4.53 11.45
N THR A 160 -17.73 -4.17 11.12
CA THR A 160 -17.16 -4.35 9.77
C THR A 160 -17.12 -5.83 9.39
N LEU A 161 -16.63 -6.72 10.27
CA LEU A 161 -16.58 -8.15 10.00
C LEU A 161 -17.98 -8.76 9.81
N ASN A 162 -18.96 -8.33 10.60
CA ASN A 162 -20.36 -8.75 10.42
C ASN A 162 -20.94 -8.27 9.09
N ALA A 163 -20.70 -7.03 8.70
CA ALA A 163 -21.12 -6.51 7.40
C ALA A 163 -20.46 -7.28 6.24
N MET A 164 -19.15 -7.55 6.32
CA MET A 164 -18.45 -8.36 5.33
C MET A 164 -19.04 -9.78 5.22
N LYS A 165 -19.37 -10.42 6.36
CA LYS A 165 -20.02 -11.73 6.37
C LYS A 165 -21.39 -11.70 5.67
N ALA A 166 -22.18 -10.67 5.96
CA ALA A 166 -23.48 -10.46 5.31
C ALA A 166 -23.35 -10.21 3.81
N ASP A 167 -22.25 -9.58 3.36
CA ASP A 167 -21.94 -9.31 1.97
C ASP A 167 -21.23 -10.48 1.25
N GLY A 168 -21.20 -11.66 1.89
CA GLY A 168 -20.76 -12.93 1.29
C GLY A 168 -19.26 -13.19 1.32
N TYR A 169 -18.48 -12.49 2.16
CA TYR A 169 -17.10 -12.85 2.42
C TYR A 169 -17.00 -14.10 3.30
N THR A 170 -15.99 -14.92 3.07
CA THR A 170 -15.75 -16.14 3.86
C THR A 170 -14.99 -15.79 5.13
N LEU A 171 -15.70 -15.72 6.25
CA LEU A 171 -15.10 -15.50 7.55
C LEU A 171 -15.98 -15.99 8.70
N ASP A 172 -15.33 -16.30 9.82
CA ASP A 172 -15.96 -16.61 11.10
C ASP A 172 -15.84 -15.40 12.02
N VAL A 173 -16.98 -14.75 12.31
CA VAL A 173 -17.03 -13.59 13.20
C VAL A 173 -17.22 -14.08 14.63
N PRO A 174 -16.35 -13.66 15.60
CA PRO A 174 -16.58 -13.91 17.02
C PRO A 174 -17.93 -13.38 17.49
N ALA A 175 -18.54 -14.05 18.46
CA ALA A 175 -19.89 -13.73 18.93
C ALA A 175 -20.01 -12.32 19.51
N THR A 176 -18.98 -11.87 20.23
CA THR A 176 -18.94 -10.58 20.88
C THR A 176 -17.69 -9.78 20.54
N VAL A 177 -17.75 -8.47 20.76
CA VAL A 177 -16.59 -7.57 20.66
C VAL A 177 -15.46 -8.00 21.58
N GLN A 178 -15.81 -8.50 22.79
CA GLN A 178 -14.82 -8.98 23.74
C GLN A 178 -14.13 -10.26 23.27
N ASP A 179 -14.87 -11.19 22.67
CA ASP A 179 -14.29 -12.41 22.08
C ASP A 179 -13.35 -12.07 20.94
N LEU A 180 -13.73 -11.09 20.10
CA LEU A 180 -12.87 -10.59 19.02
C LEU A 180 -11.57 -9.98 19.57
N ARG A 181 -11.68 -9.15 20.59
CA ARG A 181 -10.52 -8.54 21.26
C ARG A 181 -9.59 -9.58 21.85
N GLU A 182 -10.15 -10.56 22.58
CA GLU A 182 -9.38 -11.65 23.18
C GLU A 182 -8.70 -12.53 22.12
N ALA A 183 -9.38 -12.82 21.02
CA ALA A 183 -8.80 -13.60 19.92
C ALA A 183 -7.62 -12.89 19.24
N VAL A 184 -7.66 -11.55 19.13
CA VAL A 184 -6.62 -10.76 18.48
C VAL A 184 -5.48 -10.40 19.42
N LEU A 185 -5.76 -9.99 20.66
CA LEU A 185 -4.75 -9.53 21.61
C LEU A 185 -4.30 -10.61 22.59
N GLY A 186 -5.17 -11.54 22.95
CA GLY A 186 -4.90 -12.63 23.87
C GLY A 186 -4.27 -13.87 23.21
N GLY A 187 -4.96 -14.97 23.23
CA GLY A 187 -4.51 -16.24 22.65
C GLY A 187 -3.18 -16.71 23.22
N ASN A 188 -2.16 -16.86 22.38
CA ASN A 188 -0.81 -17.30 22.78
C ASN A 188 0.16 -16.13 23.08
N ALA A 189 -0.31 -14.89 23.12
CA ALA A 189 0.50 -13.69 23.30
C ALA A 189 1.44 -13.78 24.50
N ALA A 190 0.92 -14.16 25.66
CA ALA A 190 1.69 -14.29 26.91
C ALA A 190 2.80 -15.35 26.82
N TYR A 191 2.53 -16.46 26.13
CA TYR A 191 3.53 -17.53 25.92
C TYR A 191 4.76 -17.02 25.15
N HIS A 192 4.54 -16.11 24.19
CA HIS A 192 5.61 -15.54 23.36
C HIS A 192 6.11 -14.19 23.87
N GLY A 193 5.62 -13.69 25.00
CA GLY A 193 5.95 -12.36 25.51
C GLY A 193 5.58 -11.24 24.54
N GLN A 194 4.50 -11.40 23.77
CA GLN A 194 4.07 -10.46 22.74
C GLN A 194 2.81 -9.69 23.16
N PRO A 195 2.59 -8.49 22.62
CA PRO A 195 1.41 -7.67 22.94
C PRO A 195 0.11 -8.13 22.25
N ALA A 196 0.20 -9.11 21.37
CA ALA A 196 -0.93 -9.68 20.66
C ALA A 196 -0.68 -11.14 20.27
N ASN A 197 -1.75 -11.85 19.92
CA ASN A 197 -1.67 -13.24 19.48
C ASN A 197 -0.69 -13.41 18.31
N VAL A 198 0.18 -14.43 18.38
CA VAL A 198 1.09 -14.82 17.29
C VAL A 198 0.33 -15.77 16.35
N ALA A 199 -0.02 -15.27 15.18
CA ALA A 199 -0.76 -16.02 14.17
C ALA A 199 0.12 -16.90 13.29
N ALA A 200 1.36 -16.47 13.05
CA ALA A 200 2.31 -17.20 12.21
C ALA A 200 3.75 -16.85 12.57
N TYR A 201 4.66 -17.72 12.10
CA TYR A 201 6.11 -17.57 12.22
C TYR A 201 6.71 -17.51 10.83
N ILE A 202 7.62 -16.57 10.61
CA ILE A 202 8.40 -16.48 9.38
C ILE A 202 9.86 -16.75 9.74
N ASP A 203 10.41 -17.80 9.18
CA ASP A 203 11.82 -18.16 9.39
C ASP A 203 12.75 -17.02 8.94
N ALA A 204 13.73 -16.68 9.76
CA ALA A 204 14.66 -15.58 9.52
C ALA A 204 15.43 -15.75 8.20
N ASP A 205 15.85 -16.98 7.88
CA ASP A 205 16.56 -17.28 6.62
C ASP A 205 15.68 -17.01 5.39
N THR A 206 14.37 -17.22 5.52
CA THR A 206 13.41 -16.90 4.45
C THR A 206 13.33 -15.39 4.24
N ILE A 207 13.35 -14.59 5.31
CA ILE A 207 13.39 -13.12 5.21
C ILE A 207 14.69 -12.67 4.55
N VAL A 208 15.84 -13.19 5.02
CA VAL A 208 17.16 -12.85 4.47
C VAL A 208 17.24 -13.12 2.97
N ARG A 209 16.77 -14.30 2.54
CA ARG A 209 16.83 -14.69 1.11
C ARG A 209 15.88 -13.89 0.22
N ASN A 210 14.72 -13.49 0.74
CA ASN A 210 13.63 -12.90 -0.08
C ASN A 210 13.49 -11.38 0.08
N THR A 211 14.43 -10.71 0.75
CA THR A 211 14.38 -9.26 0.95
C THR A 211 15.55 -8.57 0.23
N PRO A 212 15.39 -8.18 -1.04
CA PRO A 212 16.46 -7.54 -1.80
C PRO A 212 17.11 -6.32 -1.12
N PRO A 213 16.35 -5.40 -0.49
CA PRO A 213 16.91 -4.24 0.21
C PRO A 213 17.38 -4.53 1.64
N LEU A 214 17.60 -5.81 2.02
CA LEU A 214 17.91 -6.18 3.41
C LEU A 214 19.09 -5.40 4.00
N LYS A 215 20.18 -5.23 3.25
CA LYS A 215 21.37 -4.50 3.72
C LYS A 215 21.04 -3.04 4.11
N ALA A 216 20.17 -2.37 3.34
CA ALA A 216 19.74 -1.01 3.66
C ALA A 216 18.84 -0.98 4.90
N ILE A 217 18.00 -1.99 5.07
CA ILE A 217 17.16 -2.15 6.26
C ILE A 217 18.03 -2.42 7.49
N GLU A 218 18.98 -3.33 7.40
CA GLU A 218 19.88 -3.69 8.51
C GLU A 218 20.79 -2.53 8.94
N ALA A 219 21.19 -1.68 8.01
CA ALA A 219 21.98 -0.48 8.32
C ALA A 219 21.23 0.51 9.24
N VAL A 220 19.90 0.51 9.19
CA VAL A 220 19.05 1.41 9.99
C VAL A 220 18.51 0.69 11.25
N TRP A 221 18.09 -0.56 11.11
CA TRP A 221 17.31 -1.28 12.13
C TRP A 221 18.08 -2.41 12.83
N GLY A 222 19.31 -2.69 12.40
CA GLY A 222 20.13 -3.79 12.89
C GLY A 222 19.84 -5.11 12.17
N PRO A 223 20.63 -6.15 12.44
CA PRO A 223 20.58 -7.42 11.70
C PRO A 223 19.26 -8.15 11.86
N ALA A 224 18.85 -8.85 10.80
CA ALA A 224 17.69 -9.73 10.83
C ALA A 224 17.94 -10.95 11.75
N PRO A 225 16.90 -11.47 12.44
CA PRO A 225 15.49 -11.08 12.42
C PRO A 225 15.14 -9.91 13.36
N GLY A 226 16.12 -9.30 14.04
CA GLY A 226 15.91 -8.27 15.04
C GLY A 226 15.55 -8.84 16.42
N LYS A 227 15.32 -7.94 17.40
CA LYS A 227 15.02 -8.30 18.80
C LYS A 227 13.54 -8.19 19.16
N VAL A 228 12.74 -7.55 18.32
CA VAL A 228 11.32 -7.30 18.55
C VAL A 228 10.49 -8.19 17.64
N GLN A 229 9.43 -8.78 18.19
CA GLN A 229 8.59 -9.75 17.48
C GLN A 229 9.41 -10.91 16.87
N SER A 230 10.37 -11.41 17.62
CA SER A 230 11.25 -12.49 17.19
C SER A 230 11.71 -13.34 18.38
N ASP A 231 11.98 -14.62 18.12
CA ASP A 231 12.65 -15.54 19.05
C ASP A 231 14.13 -15.77 18.69
N GLY A 232 14.67 -14.97 17.74
CA GLY A 232 16.02 -15.11 17.20
C GLY A 232 16.11 -16.05 15.99
N ARG A 233 15.15 -16.93 15.79
CA ARG A 233 15.03 -17.82 14.62
C ARG A 233 13.89 -17.42 13.71
N ASN A 234 12.77 -17.00 14.28
CA ASN A 234 11.57 -16.62 13.54
C ASN A 234 11.18 -15.18 13.85
N VAL A 235 10.54 -14.53 12.89
CA VAL A 235 9.79 -13.30 13.08
C VAL A 235 8.32 -13.64 13.27
N PHE A 236 7.68 -13.04 14.26
CA PHE A 236 6.29 -13.27 14.59
C PHE A 236 5.35 -12.38 13.78
N VAL A 237 4.31 -12.97 13.22
CA VAL A 237 3.20 -12.24 12.62
C VAL A 237 2.09 -12.13 13.65
N LEU A 238 1.87 -10.92 14.17
CA LEU A 238 0.90 -10.69 15.23
C LEU A 238 -0.50 -10.47 14.65
N GLY A 239 -1.50 -11.11 15.25
CA GLY A 239 -2.90 -11.00 14.84
C GLY A 239 -3.65 -12.32 14.89
N LYS A 240 -4.78 -12.38 14.16
CA LYS A 240 -5.62 -13.57 14.10
C LYS A 240 -6.25 -13.72 12.72
N GLN A 241 -6.31 -14.95 12.25
CA GLN A 241 -7.02 -15.32 11.02
C GLN A 241 -8.48 -15.66 11.33
N PHE A 242 -9.40 -15.07 10.59
CA PHE A 242 -10.84 -15.34 10.63
C PHE A 242 -11.30 -15.75 9.21
N GLY A 243 -11.23 -17.01 8.87
CA GLY A 243 -11.47 -17.46 7.49
C GLY A 243 -10.52 -16.80 6.49
N ASN A 244 -11.04 -16.07 5.51
CA ASN A 244 -10.24 -15.34 4.51
C ASN A 244 -9.82 -13.93 4.96
N ILE A 245 -10.15 -13.54 6.18
CA ILE A 245 -9.80 -12.20 6.72
C ILE A 245 -8.69 -12.37 7.77
N PHE A 246 -7.59 -11.68 7.59
CA PHE A 246 -6.52 -11.59 8.59
C PHE A 246 -6.58 -10.24 9.30
N VAL A 247 -6.70 -10.25 10.61
CA VAL A 247 -6.60 -9.05 11.45
C VAL A 247 -5.23 -9.04 12.09
N GLY A 248 -4.35 -8.18 11.56
CA GLY A 248 -2.98 -8.00 12.03
C GLY A 248 -2.86 -6.87 13.04
N VAL A 249 -1.89 -6.98 13.94
CA VAL A 249 -1.54 -5.91 14.89
C VAL A 249 -0.13 -5.45 14.61
N ARG A 250 0.01 -4.16 14.28
CA ARG A 250 1.33 -3.54 14.14
C ARG A 250 1.84 -3.11 15.50
N HIS A 251 2.98 -3.66 15.91
CA HIS A 251 3.73 -3.14 17.06
C HIS A 251 4.51 -1.90 16.60
N GLN A 252 4.28 -0.76 17.26
CA GLN A 252 5.12 0.42 17.07
C GLN A 252 6.20 0.42 18.17
N ARG A 253 7.47 0.52 17.75
CA ARG A 253 8.52 0.90 18.69
C ARG A 253 8.30 2.34 19.15
N PRO A 254 8.56 2.67 20.40
CA PRO A 254 8.67 4.06 20.80
C PRO A 254 9.73 4.76 19.94
N TRP A 255 9.42 5.96 19.45
CA TRP A 255 10.32 6.77 18.62
C TRP A 255 11.71 6.97 19.25
N ASN A 256 11.81 6.85 20.59
CA ASN A 256 13.03 7.07 21.37
C ASN A 256 13.91 5.81 21.56
N SER A 257 13.63 4.69 20.92
CA SER A 257 14.45 3.46 21.04
C SER A 257 15.57 3.36 19.98
N LEU A 258 15.91 4.47 19.33
CA LEU A 258 17.01 4.61 18.36
C LEU A 258 18.27 5.25 19.02
N ALA A 259 18.33 5.32 20.34
CA ALA A 259 19.54 5.74 21.07
C ALA A 259 20.30 4.52 21.59
#